data_1ae7a1c15786b07de5fffdbe41ccaded
#
_entry.id   1ae7a1c15786b07de5fffdbe41ccaded
#
_cell.length_a   1.000
_cell.length_b   1.000
_cell.length_c   1.000
_cell.angle_alpha   90.00
_cell.angle_beta   90.00
_cell.angle_gamma   90.00
#
_symmetry.space_group_name_H-M   'P 1'
#
loop_
_entity.id
_entity.type
_entity.pdbx_description
1 polymer ?
#
loop_
_entity_poly.entity_id
_entity_poly.type
_entity_poly.pdbx_seq_one_letter_code
_entity_poly.pdbx_strand_id
1 'polypeptide(L)'
;MEPRFVHLHVHSEYSLVDGLADIKSLVRATARAGMGAVAVTDQSALFSMVRFYKAAVAEGIKPLVGVDVWLRNSADPAKPDQAVILVQNERGYHNLTRLVSRSYRENQHLGRALLEPAWLWQSHEGLIVLSGGREGDVGRLLVAGHAAEAERAVDRWLAAFGDRYYLELVRTGR
;
A
#
# COMPACT_ATOMS: atom_id res chain seq x y z
N MET A 1 1.36 -22.45 -17.36
CA MET A 1 1.72 -22.57 -15.92
C MET A 1 1.16 -21.33 -15.26
N GLU A 2 0.24 -21.46 -14.32
CA GLU A 2 -0.27 -20.29 -13.60
C GLU A 2 0.86 -19.65 -12.80
N PRO A 3 0.99 -18.31 -12.83
CA PRO A 3 2.03 -17.64 -12.10
C PRO A 3 1.82 -17.85 -10.59
N ARG A 4 2.86 -18.33 -9.93
CA ARG A 4 2.83 -18.62 -8.48
C ARG A 4 3.07 -17.37 -7.62
N PHE A 5 3.29 -16.21 -8.24
CA PHE A 5 3.66 -14.99 -7.55
C PHE A 5 3.11 -13.75 -8.26
N VAL A 6 2.68 -12.76 -7.48
CA VAL A 6 2.26 -11.43 -7.94
C VAL A 6 2.88 -10.39 -7.01
N HIS A 7 3.53 -9.39 -7.58
CA HIS A 7 4.02 -8.26 -6.80
C HIS A 7 2.85 -7.38 -6.35
N LEU A 8 2.69 -7.20 -5.05
CA LEU A 8 1.61 -6.41 -4.45
C LEU A 8 2.08 -5.06 -3.87
N HIS A 9 3.40 -4.85 -3.76
CA HIS A 9 4.00 -3.63 -3.23
C HIS A 9 5.15 -3.22 -4.15
N VAL A 10 4.91 -2.24 -5.03
CA VAL A 10 5.88 -1.76 -6.03
C VAL A 10 5.76 -0.25 -6.18
N HIS A 11 6.88 0.45 -6.06
CA HIS A 11 6.99 1.87 -6.36
C HIS A 11 7.48 2.07 -7.80
N SER A 12 6.79 2.92 -8.55
CA SER A 12 7.18 3.32 -9.89
C SER A 12 7.98 4.63 -9.88
N GLU A 13 8.43 5.07 -11.06
CA GLU A 13 9.06 6.38 -11.26
C GLU A 13 8.22 7.58 -10.77
N TYR A 14 6.94 7.37 -10.47
CA TYR A 14 6.03 8.38 -9.91
C TYR A 14 6.05 8.43 -8.38
N SER A 15 6.70 7.49 -7.71
CA SER A 15 7.03 7.56 -6.30
C SER A 15 8.29 8.40 -6.14
N LEU A 16 8.12 9.73 -6.02
CA LEU A 16 9.14 10.74 -6.25
C LEU A 16 10.39 10.63 -5.37
N VAL A 17 10.31 9.92 -4.25
CA VAL A 17 11.41 9.81 -3.28
C VAL A 17 12.28 8.56 -3.53
N ASP A 18 11.66 7.45 -3.94
CA ASP A 18 12.31 6.13 -3.93
C ASP A 18 11.99 5.25 -5.15
N GLY A 19 11.13 5.73 -6.07
CA GLY A 19 10.71 4.97 -7.23
C GLY A 19 11.64 5.16 -8.44
N LEU A 20 12.12 4.05 -9.01
CA LEU A 20 12.94 4.05 -10.22
C LEU A 20 12.34 3.23 -11.37
N ALA A 21 11.29 2.47 -11.12
CA ALA A 21 10.73 1.56 -12.09
C ALA A 21 9.87 2.31 -13.13
N ASP A 22 10.31 2.36 -14.39
CA ASP A 22 9.49 2.82 -15.51
C ASP A 22 8.27 1.92 -15.69
N ILE A 23 7.08 2.51 -15.78
CA ILE A 23 5.80 1.81 -15.84
C ILE A 23 5.75 0.78 -16.98
N LYS A 24 6.18 1.16 -18.19
CA LYS A 24 6.12 0.25 -19.34
C LYS A 24 7.09 -0.91 -19.18
N SER A 25 8.27 -0.63 -18.66
CA SER A 25 9.30 -1.63 -18.40
C SER A 25 8.88 -2.62 -17.33
N LEU A 26 8.24 -2.13 -16.25
CA LEU A 26 7.66 -2.95 -15.18
C LEU A 26 6.61 -3.92 -15.73
N VAL A 27 5.62 -3.41 -16.47
CA VAL A 27 4.55 -4.21 -17.03
C VAL A 27 5.07 -5.28 -18.00
N ARG A 28 6.00 -4.92 -18.89
CA ARG A 28 6.63 -5.86 -19.82
C ARG A 28 7.45 -6.94 -19.10
N ALA A 29 8.15 -6.56 -18.03
CA ALA A 29 8.90 -7.52 -17.22
C ALA A 29 7.95 -8.50 -16.51
N THR A 30 6.82 -8.02 -16.00
CA THR A 30 5.74 -8.83 -15.41
C THR A 30 5.19 -9.85 -16.43
N ALA A 31 4.87 -9.38 -17.64
CA ALA A 31 4.37 -10.25 -18.71
C ALA A 31 5.41 -11.33 -19.09
N ARG A 32 6.69 -10.94 -19.28
CA ARG A 32 7.77 -11.89 -19.60
C ARG A 32 8.01 -12.92 -18.48
N ALA A 33 7.79 -12.54 -17.23
CA ALA A 33 7.89 -13.44 -16.09
C ALA A 33 6.68 -14.39 -15.95
N GLY A 34 5.68 -14.29 -16.83
CA GLY A 34 4.47 -15.10 -16.79
C GLY A 34 3.52 -14.77 -15.64
N MET A 35 3.66 -13.60 -15.04
CA MET A 35 2.74 -13.14 -13.99
C MET A 35 1.49 -12.56 -14.61
N GLY A 36 0.30 -12.95 -14.11
CA GLY A 36 -0.98 -12.47 -14.63
C GLY A 36 -1.44 -11.11 -14.10
N ALA A 37 -0.74 -10.58 -13.07
CA ALA A 37 -1.09 -9.33 -12.41
C ALA A 37 0.15 -8.67 -11.80
N VAL A 38 0.06 -7.36 -11.54
CA VAL A 38 1.04 -6.60 -10.77
C VAL A 38 0.36 -5.41 -10.11
N ALA A 39 0.79 -5.03 -8.90
CA ALA A 39 0.36 -3.79 -8.26
C ALA A 39 1.35 -2.66 -8.56
N VAL A 40 0.83 -1.41 -8.58
CA VAL A 40 1.61 -0.20 -8.38
C VAL A 40 1.04 0.53 -7.18
N THR A 41 1.92 0.84 -6.24
CA THR A 41 1.59 1.37 -4.91
C THR A 41 2.51 2.53 -4.56
N ASP A 42 2.56 3.54 -5.43
CA ASP A 42 3.41 4.72 -5.26
C ASP A 42 3.14 5.43 -3.93
N GLN A 43 4.18 6.02 -3.34
CA GLN A 43 4.10 6.66 -2.02
C GLN A 43 3.11 7.82 -2.02
N SER A 44 2.04 7.69 -1.27
CA SER A 44 0.99 8.69 -1.03
C SER A 44 0.37 9.29 -2.31
N ALA A 45 0.43 8.58 -3.45
CA ALA A 45 0.02 9.12 -4.73
C ALA A 45 -0.60 8.09 -5.68
N LEU A 46 -1.47 8.55 -6.58
CA LEU A 46 -2.06 7.78 -7.68
C LEU A 46 -1.67 8.36 -9.05
N PHE A 47 -0.53 9.07 -9.14
CA PHE A 47 -0.14 9.80 -10.35
C PHE A 47 0.13 8.87 -11.54
N SER A 48 0.67 7.70 -11.31
CA SER A 48 0.95 6.69 -12.34
C SER A 48 -0.29 5.94 -12.83
N MET A 49 -1.38 5.96 -12.08
CA MET A 49 -2.50 5.02 -12.18
C MET A 49 -3.06 4.88 -13.61
N VAL A 50 -3.36 5.99 -14.30
CA VAL A 50 -3.94 5.93 -15.65
C VAL A 50 -2.93 5.36 -16.67
N ARG A 51 -1.65 5.75 -16.55
CA ARG A 51 -0.58 5.25 -17.43
C ARG A 51 -0.32 3.77 -17.20
N PHE A 52 -0.27 3.37 -15.93
CA PHE A 52 -0.11 1.99 -15.51
C PHE A 52 -1.26 1.12 -16.00
N TYR A 53 -2.51 1.53 -15.76
CA TYR A 53 -3.70 0.79 -16.19
C TYR A 53 -3.69 0.52 -17.71
N LYS A 54 -3.45 1.57 -18.51
CA LYS A 54 -3.39 1.43 -19.98
C LYS A 54 -2.26 0.51 -20.44
N ALA A 55 -1.08 0.62 -19.83
CA ALA A 55 0.06 -0.24 -20.17
C ALA A 55 -0.22 -1.71 -19.81
N ALA A 56 -0.76 -1.98 -18.62
CA ALA A 56 -1.06 -3.32 -18.14
C ALA A 56 -2.11 -4.03 -19.00
N VAL A 57 -3.21 -3.33 -19.32
CA VAL A 57 -4.26 -3.88 -20.18
C VAL A 57 -3.74 -4.19 -21.59
N ALA A 58 -2.87 -3.34 -22.15
CA ALA A 58 -2.27 -3.56 -23.47
C ALA A 58 -1.36 -4.80 -23.53
N GLU A 59 -0.74 -5.19 -22.42
CA GLU A 59 0.11 -6.40 -22.31
C GLU A 59 -0.66 -7.60 -21.72
N GLY A 60 -1.99 -7.50 -21.54
CA GLY A 60 -2.82 -8.58 -20.98
C GLY A 60 -2.59 -8.85 -19.49
N ILE A 61 -1.99 -7.91 -18.76
CA ILE A 61 -1.72 -8.00 -17.31
C ILE A 61 -2.85 -7.33 -16.54
N LYS A 62 -3.34 -7.97 -15.48
CA LYS A 62 -4.31 -7.36 -14.56
C LYS A 62 -3.64 -6.26 -13.71
N PRO A 63 -4.03 -4.98 -13.87
CA PRO A 63 -3.52 -3.92 -13.01
C PRO A 63 -4.17 -3.99 -11.63
N LEU A 64 -3.35 -3.99 -10.58
CA LEU A 64 -3.79 -3.85 -9.21
C LEU A 64 -3.42 -2.45 -8.74
N VAL A 65 -4.42 -1.63 -8.43
CA VAL A 65 -4.22 -0.23 -8.03
C VAL A 65 -4.10 -0.15 -6.52
N GLY A 66 -3.09 0.55 -6.03
CA GLY A 66 -2.90 0.78 -4.60
C GLY A 66 -2.07 2.03 -4.32
N VAL A 67 -1.82 2.26 -3.05
CA VAL A 67 -0.98 3.36 -2.56
C VAL A 67 -0.23 2.87 -1.30
N ASP A 68 1.06 3.13 -1.21
CA ASP A 68 1.79 3.08 0.05
C ASP A 68 1.53 4.38 0.80
N VAL A 69 1.08 4.30 2.05
CA VAL A 69 0.67 5.46 2.83
C VAL A 69 1.47 5.58 4.12
N TRP A 70 1.68 6.83 4.51
CA TRP A 70 2.12 7.15 5.85
C TRP A 70 0.91 7.25 6.77
N LEU A 71 0.86 6.42 7.80
CA LEU A 71 -0.13 6.48 8.87
C LEU A 71 0.41 7.32 10.02
N ARG A 72 -0.41 8.21 10.57
CA ARG A 72 -0.03 8.96 11.76
C ARG A 72 0.20 8.01 12.93
N ASN A 73 1.38 8.08 13.51
CA ASN A 73 1.72 7.42 14.76
C ASN A 73 1.50 8.39 15.92
N SER A 74 0.52 8.10 16.77
CA SER A 74 0.17 8.98 17.90
C SER A 74 1.24 8.99 19.01
N ALA A 75 2.03 7.92 19.11
CA ALA A 75 3.11 7.80 20.10
C ALA A 75 4.37 8.57 19.67
N ASP A 76 4.66 8.61 18.36
CA ASP A 76 5.80 9.34 17.79
C ASP A 76 5.42 9.94 16.44
N PRO A 77 4.89 11.17 16.42
CA PRO A 77 4.48 11.84 15.18
C PRO A 77 5.62 12.06 14.17
N ALA A 78 6.88 12.05 14.62
CA ALA A 78 8.05 12.17 13.74
C ALA A 78 8.36 10.87 12.97
N LYS A 79 7.81 9.74 13.45
CA LYS A 79 8.00 8.41 12.86
C LYS A 79 6.66 7.79 12.48
N PRO A 80 6.03 8.25 11.40
CA PRO A 80 4.78 7.66 10.93
C PRO A 80 4.98 6.18 10.57
N ASP A 81 3.93 5.39 10.73
CA ASP A 81 3.92 4.01 10.31
C ASP A 81 3.60 3.90 8.81
N GLN A 82 3.95 2.80 8.18
CA GLN A 82 3.61 2.51 6.78
C GLN A 82 2.50 1.47 6.69
N ALA A 83 1.68 1.57 5.65
CA ALA A 83 0.76 0.53 5.22
C ALA A 83 0.53 0.62 3.72
N VAL A 84 0.35 -0.53 3.06
CA VAL A 84 -0.03 -0.57 1.66
C VAL A 84 -1.53 -0.79 1.56
N ILE A 85 -2.22 0.07 0.81
CA ILE A 85 -3.66 -0.03 0.60
C ILE A 85 -3.90 -0.39 -0.86
N LEU A 86 -4.57 -1.53 -1.11
CA LEU A 86 -4.95 -2.00 -2.43
C LEU A 86 -6.45 -1.81 -2.66
N VAL A 87 -6.81 -1.50 -3.88
CA VAL A 87 -8.19 -1.35 -4.33
C VAL A 87 -8.76 -2.71 -4.76
N GLN A 88 -9.87 -3.12 -4.15
CA GLN A 88 -10.58 -4.35 -4.49
C GLN A 88 -11.68 -4.14 -5.54
N ASN A 89 -12.34 -2.97 -5.50
CA ASN A 89 -13.46 -2.62 -6.38
C ASN A 89 -13.61 -1.09 -6.52
N GLU A 90 -14.58 -0.64 -7.30
CA GLU A 90 -14.83 0.78 -7.57
C GLU A 90 -15.08 1.60 -6.29
N ARG A 91 -15.83 1.04 -5.32
CA ARG A 91 -16.05 1.71 -4.03
C ARG A 91 -14.73 1.94 -3.28
N GLY A 92 -13.86 0.94 -3.26
CA GLY A 92 -12.52 1.05 -2.71
C GLY A 92 -11.69 2.12 -3.41
N TYR A 93 -11.77 2.23 -4.73
CA TYR A 93 -11.09 3.28 -5.48
C TYR A 93 -11.55 4.69 -5.05
N HIS A 94 -12.87 4.91 -4.93
CA HIS A 94 -13.39 6.17 -4.44
C HIS A 94 -13.01 6.46 -2.99
N ASN A 95 -13.01 5.45 -2.13
CA ASN A 95 -12.56 5.60 -0.75
C ASN A 95 -11.08 5.96 -0.69
N LEU A 96 -10.22 5.25 -1.41
CA LEU A 96 -8.78 5.51 -1.44
C LEU A 96 -8.46 6.92 -1.96
N THR A 97 -9.08 7.35 -3.06
CA THR A 97 -8.85 8.70 -3.61
C THR A 97 -9.24 9.80 -2.63
N ARG A 98 -10.36 9.63 -1.88
CA ARG A 98 -10.77 10.57 -0.83
C ARG A 98 -9.78 10.59 0.33
N LEU A 99 -9.34 9.42 0.79
CA LEU A 99 -8.37 9.28 1.88
C LEU A 99 -7.05 9.96 1.54
N VAL A 100 -6.49 9.67 0.36
CA VAL A 100 -5.25 10.31 -0.12
C VAL A 100 -5.44 11.82 -0.25
N SER A 101 -6.52 12.28 -0.88
CA SER A 101 -6.77 13.73 -1.03
C SER A 101 -6.92 14.42 0.33
N ARG A 102 -7.56 13.76 1.29
CA ARG A 102 -7.75 14.29 2.64
C ARG A 102 -6.42 14.41 3.39
N SER A 103 -5.52 13.43 3.28
CA SER A 103 -4.21 13.48 3.92
C SER A 103 -3.37 14.68 3.46
N TYR A 104 -3.44 15.01 2.15
CA TYR A 104 -2.78 16.21 1.62
C TYR A 104 -3.41 17.53 2.08
N ARG A 105 -4.72 17.57 2.25
CA ARG A 105 -5.43 18.80 2.60
C ARG A 105 -5.44 19.11 4.09
N GLU A 106 -5.50 18.09 4.93
CA GLU A 106 -5.80 18.24 6.36
C GLU A 106 -4.65 17.78 7.27
N ASN A 107 -3.71 16.97 6.77
CA ASN A 107 -2.77 16.32 7.66
C ASN A 107 -1.38 16.14 7.03
N GLN A 108 -0.70 17.24 6.74
CA GLN A 108 0.69 17.22 6.34
C GLN A 108 1.63 17.46 7.53
N HIS A 109 2.70 16.69 7.59
CA HIS A 109 3.76 16.87 8.58
C HIS A 109 5.12 16.63 7.94
N LEU A 110 6.04 17.60 8.05
CA LEU A 110 7.39 17.52 7.47
C LEU A 110 7.41 17.13 5.99
N GLY A 111 6.48 17.67 5.21
CA GLY A 111 6.35 17.39 3.77
C GLY A 111 5.71 16.02 3.43
N ARG A 112 5.25 15.26 4.42
CA ARG A 112 4.56 13.99 4.23
C ARG A 112 3.06 14.15 4.42
N ALA A 113 2.27 13.59 3.54
CA ALA A 113 0.82 13.48 3.68
C ALA A 113 0.51 12.29 4.59
N LEU A 114 0.05 12.56 5.81
CA LEU A 114 -0.26 11.53 6.80
C LEU A 114 -1.75 11.18 6.77
N LEU A 115 -2.04 9.89 6.75
CA LEU A 115 -3.38 9.38 6.85
C LEU A 115 -3.68 9.02 8.32
N GLU A 116 -4.79 9.51 8.83
CA GLU A 116 -5.25 9.13 10.18
C GLU A 116 -5.83 7.71 10.12
N PRO A 117 -5.39 6.78 10.98
CA PRO A 117 -5.97 5.44 11.03
C PRO A 117 -7.49 5.43 11.17
N ALA A 118 -8.05 6.37 11.95
CA ALA A 118 -9.50 6.48 12.13
C ALA A 118 -10.25 6.77 10.82
N TRP A 119 -9.67 7.53 9.89
CA TRP A 119 -10.30 7.77 8.58
C TRP A 119 -10.34 6.50 7.74
N LEU A 120 -9.27 5.71 7.80
CA LEU A 120 -9.18 4.45 7.07
C LEU A 120 -10.21 3.45 7.62
N TRP A 121 -10.35 3.35 8.93
CA TRP A 121 -11.37 2.48 9.55
C TRP A 121 -12.81 2.88 9.23
N GLN A 122 -13.09 4.17 9.04
CA GLN A 122 -14.40 4.67 8.62
C GLN A 122 -14.69 4.45 7.12
N SER A 123 -13.65 4.31 6.30
CA SER A 123 -13.76 4.22 4.83
C SER A 123 -13.10 2.95 4.27
N HIS A 124 -13.18 1.83 5.00
CA HIS A 124 -12.47 0.58 4.70
C HIS A 124 -13.08 -0.28 3.59
N GLU A 125 -14.33 0.02 3.18
CA GLU A 125 -15.03 -0.82 2.21
C GLU A 125 -14.35 -0.83 0.83
N GLY A 126 -14.18 -2.04 0.28
CA GLY A 126 -13.52 -2.24 -1.01
C GLY A 126 -12.00 -2.01 -1.00
N LEU A 127 -11.40 -1.95 0.20
CA LEU A 127 -9.96 -1.84 0.39
C LEU A 127 -9.39 -3.11 1.03
N ILE A 128 -8.17 -3.45 0.64
CA ILE A 128 -7.31 -4.46 1.26
C ILE A 128 -6.11 -3.73 1.83
N VAL A 129 -5.62 -4.13 3.00
CA VAL A 129 -4.46 -3.51 3.64
C VAL A 129 -3.37 -4.54 3.88
N LEU A 130 -2.13 -4.18 3.52
CA LEU A 130 -0.91 -4.88 3.91
C LEU A 130 -0.21 -4.09 5.02
N SER A 131 0.38 -4.77 5.97
CA SER A 131 0.87 -4.19 7.23
C SER A 131 2.10 -3.29 7.11
N GLY A 132 2.63 -3.03 5.91
CA GLY A 132 3.82 -2.21 5.71
C GLY A 132 5.14 -2.85 6.20
N GLY A 133 5.14 -4.16 6.42
CA GLY A 133 6.32 -4.91 6.82
C GLY A 133 6.95 -4.37 8.11
N ARG A 134 8.27 -4.17 8.10
CA ARG A 134 9.03 -3.69 9.25
C ARG A 134 8.67 -2.26 9.67
N GLU A 135 8.26 -1.42 8.73
CA GLU A 135 7.98 0.00 8.96
C GLU A 135 6.51 0.27 9.32
N GLY A 136 5.65 -0.75 9.28
CA GLY A 136 4.30 -0.68 9.79
C GLY A 136 4.22 -0.77 11.31
N ASP A 137 3.06 -0.44 11.87
CA ASP A 137 2.81 -0.43 13.32
C ASP A 137 3.08 -1.80 13.97
N VAL A 138 2.57 -2.89 13.38
CA VAL A 138 2.80 -4.26 13.87
C VAL A 138 4.28 -4.64 13.79
N GLY A 139 4.92 -4.37 12.64
CA GLY A 139 6.33 -4.73 12.42
C GLY A 139 7.26 -4.00 13.38
N ARG A 140 7.06 -2.71 13.61
CA ARG A 140 7.84 -1.91 14.56
C ARG A 140 7.71 -2.41 15.99
N LEU A 141 6.50 -2.74 16.43
CA LEU A 141 6.26 -3.30 17.76
C LEU A 141 6.98 -4.64 17.94
N LEU A 142 6.94 -5.50 16.93
CA LEU A 142 7.67 -6.79 16.97
C LEU A 142 9.18 -6.60 17.05
N VAL A 143 9.75 -5.68 16.24
CA VAL A 143 11.18 -5.35 16.27
C VAL A 143 11.60 -4.77 17.60
N ALA A 144 10.72 -4.01 18.27
CA ALA A 144 10.95 -3.45 19.60
C ALA A 144 10.77 -4.48 20.74
N GLY A 145 10.35 -5.73 20.45
CA GLY A 145 10.10 -6.76 21.45
C GLY A 145 8.75 -6.65 22.16
N HIS A 146 7.84 -5.81 21.65
CA HIS A 146 6.53 -5.51 22.24
C HIS A 146 5.44 -6.43 21.66
N ALA A 147 5.57 -7.74 21.82
CA ALA A 147 4.69 -8.73 21.20
C ALA A 147 3.20 -8.55 21.57
N ALA A 148 2.90 -8.29 22.85
CA ALA A 148 1.52 -8.09 23.29
C ALA A 148 0.86 -6.83 22.70
N GLU A 149 1.64 -5.77 22.45
CA GLU A 149 1.15 -4.58 21.75
C GLU A 149 0.96 -4.85 20.26
N ALA A 150 1.83 -5.64 19.65
CA ALA A 150 1.69 -6.06 18.27
C ALA A 150 0.41 -6.89 18.04
N GLU A 151 0.11 -7.83 18.93
CA GLU A 151 -1.17 -8.58 18.90
C GLU A 151 -2.37 -7.64 18.97
N ARG A 152 -2.39 -6.69 19.90
CA ARG A 152 -3.46 -5.68 19.99
C ARG A 152 -3.56 -4.81 18.75
N ALA A 153 -2.44 -4.52 18.08
CA ALA A 153 -2.47 -3.81 16.82
C ALA A 153 -3.12 -4.64 15.72
N VAL A 154 -2.78 -5.92 15.60
CA VAL A 154 -3.42 -6.86 14.67
C VAL A 154 -4.92 -6.96 14.93
N ASP A 155 -5.35 -7.09 16.19
CA ASP A 155 -6.77 -7.16 16.55
C ASP A 155 -7.55 -5.92 16.09
N ARG A 156 -6.97 -4.72 16.22
CA ARG A 156 -7.60 -3.49 15.70
C ARG A 156 -7.77 -3.51 14.19
N TRP A 157 -6.76 -4.00 13.46
CA TRP A 157 -6.83 -4.13 12.00
C TRP A 157 -7.88 -5.16 11.59
N LEU A 158 -7.90 -6.32 12.24
CA LEU A 158 -8.87 -7.39 11.97
C LEU A 158 -10.30 -6.96 12.29
N ALA A 159 -10.51 -6.16 13.35
CA ALA A 159 -11.83 -5.62 13.68
C ALA A 159 -12.41 -4.73 12.56
N ALA A 160 -11.56 -3.99 11.83
CA ALA A 160 -11.98 -3.11 10.75
C ALA A 160 -12.01 -3.81 9.38
N PHE A 161 -11.01 -4.64 9.07
CA PHE A 161 -10.79 -5.21 7.75
C PHE A 161 -11.13 -6.69 7.62
N GLY A 162 -11.19 -7.44 8.74
CA GLY A 162 -11.43 -8.89 8.72
C GLY A 162 -10.40 -9.62 7.87
N ASP A 163 -10.88 -10.38 6.87
CA ASP A 163 -10.08 -11.15 5.90
C ASP A 163 -9.37 -10.30 4.83
N ARG A 164 -9.48 -8.98 4.91
CA ARG A 164 -8.85 -8.02 4.01
C ARG A 164 -7.62 -7.31 4.61
N TYR A 165 -7.11 -7.78 5.74
CA TYR A 165 -5.84 -7.37 6.33
C TYR A 165 -4.83 -8.50 6.24
N TYR A 166 -3.62 -8.19 5.74
CA TYR A 166 -2.54 -9.16 5.57
C TYR A 166 -1.24 -8.65 6.18
N LEU A 167 -0.52 -9.54 6.85
CA LEU A 167 0.84 -9.26 7.28
C LEU A 167 1.80 -9.36 6.10
N GLU A 168 2.56 -8.31 5.88
CA GLU A 168 3.56 -8.25 4.81
C GLU A 168 4.93 -8.71 5.31
N LEU A 169 5.53 -9.65 4.57
CA LEU A 169 6.89 -10.10 4.81
C LEU A 169 7.78 -9.65 3.65
N VAL A 170 8.73 -8.76 3.95
CA VAL A 170 9.70 -8.26 2.98
C VAL A 170 10.99 -9.08 3.07
N ARG A 171 11.36 -9.74 1.98
CA ARG A 171 12.59 -10.55 1.89
C ARG A 171 13.51 -9.97 0.82
N THR A 172 14.53 -9.25 1.24
CA THR A 172 15.49 -8.57 0.36
C THR A 172 16.85 -9.30 0.27
N GLY A 173 16.98 -10.46 0.89
CA GLY A 173 18.25 -11.19 0.94
C GLY A 173 19.28 -10.61 1.93
N ARG A 174 18.86 -9.73 2.82
CA ARG A 174 19.66 -9.14 3.90
C ARG A 174 19.35 -9.82 5.22
#